data_f6548fc6b7d5ed1cc4d379971cc95cc5
#
_entry.id   f6548fc6b7d5ed1cc4d379971cc95cc5
#
_cell.length_a   1.000
_cell.length_b   1.000
_cell.length_c   1.000
_cell.angle_alpha   90.00
_cell.angle_beta   90.00
_cell.angle_gamma   90.00
#
_symmetry.space_group_name_H-M   'P 1'
#
loop_
_entity.id
_entity.type
_entity.pdbx_description
1 polymer ?
#
loop_
_entity_poly.entity_id
_entity_poly.type
_entity_poly.pdbx_seq_one_letter_code
_entity_poly.pdbx_strand_id
1 'polypeptide(L)'
;MNLRNIAIIAHVDHGKTTLVDRLLQQSGTYRENQKVTERAMDSNDLERERGITILAKAASVQWKDTRINIVDTPGHADFGGEVERILNMVDGALVLVDAAEGPLPQTKFVVSKALKVGLKPIVVINKVDRPDARATEVINEVFDLFAALDASEEQLDFPILYGSAKQGWMAESPDGSHEAGMQPLFDLIVRHVAPPTVEEGPFRMIGTILEANPYLGRIITGRITSGSIKPNQAVKVLGADGKMIEQGRITKILAFRGIERTPLEEADAGDIVAIAGLTKGTVADTFCDPSVETPLVAQPIDPPTVSMSFIVNNSPLAGTEGDKVTSRMIRDRLLRESEGNVALRVVEASDKDAMEVSGRGELQLAILIETMRREGFELSVSRPRVVLQKDEATGATLEPIEEVVIDVDEEHSGVVVQKMSERKSELVEMKPSGGNRLRLVFYAPTRGLIGYQGELLTDTRGTAIMNRLFHGYAPYKGEIQGRRNGVLISNDQGEAVAYAMFKLEDRGPMMIEPGWKVYKGMIVGEHTRENDLEINILKGKQLTNIRTTSKDEAVRLTPPIRMTLEKALAYIEDDELVEITPKSIRLRKRHLDANERKRAEKSKEAVA
;
A
#
# COMPACT_ATOMS: atom_id res chain seq x y z
N MET A 1 -23.01 16.80 23.39
CA MET A 1 -22.70 15.35 23.34
C MET A 1 -21.20 15.18 23.51
N ASN A 2 -20.76 14.35 24.45
CA ASN A 2 -19.32 14.09 24.58
C ASN A 2 -18.81 13.33 23.36
N LEU A 3 -17.68 13.75 22.81
CA LEU A 3 -17.10 13.19 21.61
C LEU A 3 -15.61 12.90 21.83
N ARG A 4 -15.12 11.80 21.28
CA ARG A 4 -13.70 11.44 21.19
C ARG A 4 -13.40 10.94 19.79
N ASN A 5 -12.31 11.42 19.21
CA ASN A 5 -11.84 10.96 17.91
C ASN A 5 -10.49 10.27 18.10
N ILE A 6 -10.39 9.00 17.75
CA ILE A 6 -9.17 8.21 17.91
C ILE A 6 -8.77 7.54 16.60
N ALA A 7 -7.47 7.43 16.37
CA ALA A 7 -6.90 6.56 15.35
C ALA A 7 -6.36 5.27 15.98
N ILE A 8 -6.50 4.14 15.30
CA ILE A 8 -5.87 2.88 15.72
C ILE A 8 -4.65 2.62 14.86
N ILE A 9 -3.50 2.57 15.51
CA ILE A 9 -2.18 2.33 14.92
C ILE A 9 -1.73 0.93 15.31
N ALA A 10 -1.46 0.08 14.32
CA ALA A 10 -0.95 -1.25 14.56
C ALA A 10 -0.13 -1.75 13.38
N HIS A 11 0.81 -2.64 13.65
CA HIS A 11 1.42 -3.44 12.59
C HIS A 11 0.41 -4.44 12.02
N VAL A 12 0.68 -4.92 10.81
CA VAL A 12 -0.05 -6.04 10.20
C VAL A 12 -0.02 -7.23 11.17
N ASP A 13 -1.14 -7.92 11.31
CA ASP A 13 -1.33 -9.07 12.20
C ASP A 13 -1.24 -8.80 13.72
N HIS A 14 -1.01 -7.58 14.21
CA HIS A 14 -1.07 -7.25 15.64
C HIS A 14 -2.48 -7.28 16.22
N GLY A 15 -3.51 -7.49 15.38
CA GLY A 15 -4.89 -7.71 15.82
C GLY A 15 -5.79 -6.47 15.77
N LYS A 16 -5.43 -5.48 14.95
CA LYS A 16 -6.18 -4.23 14.77
C LYS A 16 -7.65 -4.46 14.41
N THR A 17 -7.93 -5.18 13.34
CA THR A 17 -9.30 -5.49 12.88
C THR A 17 -10.09 -6.25 13.96
N THR A 18 -9.45 -7.22 14.61
CA THR A 18 -10.07 -7.98 15.72
C THR A 18 -10.43 -7.08 16.89
N LEU A 19 -9.56 -6.11 17.24
CA LEU A 19 -9.84 -5.16 18.31
C LEU A 19 -11.05 -4.28 17.97
N VAL A 20 -11.11 -3.73 16.75
CA VAL A 20 -12.23 -2.91 16.28
C VAL A 20 -13.54 -3.70 16.31
N ASP A 21 -13.53 -4.94 15.83
CA ASP A 21 -14.70 -5.81 15.86
C ASP A 21 -15.20 -6.03 17.31
N ARG A 22 -14.29 -6.21 18.28
CA ARG A 22 -14.66 -6.36 19.71
C ARG A 22 -15.19 -5.07 20.31
N LEU A 23 -14.60 -3.92 19.95
CA LEU A 23 -15.14 -2.62 20.39
C LEU A 23 -16.55 -2.40 19.84
N LEU A 24 -16.79 -2.70 18.58
CA LEU A 24 -18.11 -2.62 17.97
C LEU A 24 -19.12 -3.55 18.66
N GLN A 25 -18.73 -4.79 18.98
CA GLN A 25 -19.59 -5.78 19.63
C GLN A 25 -19.95 -5.37 21.06
N GLN A 26 -18.96 -4.95 21.87
CA GLN A 26 -19.14 -4.70 23.30
C GLN A 26 -19.62 -3.30 23.65
N SER A 27 -19.60 -2.37 22.68
CA SER A 27 -20.17 -1.03 22.90
C SER A 27 -21.69 -0.97 22.95
N GLY A 28 -22.39 -2.07 22.65
CA GLY A 28 -23.84 -2.10 22.55
C GLY A 28 -24.38 -1.40 21.28
N THR A 29 -23.52 -1.07 20.33
CA THR A 29 -23.92 -0.45 19.05
C THR A 29 -24.76 -1.38 18.19
N TYR A 30 -24.54 -2.70 18.30
CA TYR A 30 -25.31 -3.74 17.62
C TYR A 30 -26.33 -4.40 18.55
N ARG A 31 -27.47 -4.81 18.00
CA ARG A 31 -28.45 -5.61 18.74
C ARG A 31 -27.90 -7.00 19.04
N GLU A 32 -28.24 -7.58 20.20
CA GLU A 32 -27.75 -8.91 20.66
C GLU A 32 -27.86 -10.04 19.64
N ASN A 33 -28.79 -9.96 18.68
CA ASN A 33 -29.01 -10.96 17.63
C ASN A 33 -28.40 -10.59 16.27
N GLN A 34 -27.70 -9.48 16.15
CA GLN A 34 -27.07 -9.04 14.90
C GLN A 34 -25.68 -9.69 14.80
N LYS A 35 -25.55 -10.68 13.91
CA LYS A 35 -24.23 -11.28 13.61
C LYS A 35 -23.37 -10.23 12.91
N VAL A 36 -22.36 -9.71 13.62
CA VAL A 36 -21.32 -8.90 13.00
C VAL A 36 -20.45 -9.85 12.17
N THR A 37 -20.29 -9.57 10.90
CA THR A 37 -19.38 -10.32 10.03
C THR A 37 -17.96 -10.13 10.57
N GLU A 38 -17.21 -11.20 10.78
CA GLU A 38 -15.79 -11.11 11.15
C GLU A 38 -15.06 -10.24 10.12
N ARG A 39 -14.16 -9.36 10.58
CA ARG A 39 -13.48 -8.33 9.77
C ARG A 39 -14.44 -7.33 9.11
N ALA A 40 -15.38 -6.82 9.90
CA ALA A 40 -16.40 -5.87 9.43
C ALA A 40 -15.80 -4.61 8.75
N MET A 41 -14.61 -4.21 9.14
CA MET A 41 -13.89 -3.08 8.54
C MET A 41 -13.14 -3.45 7.24
N ASP A 42 -12.77 -4.72 7.02
CA ASP A 42 -12.05 -5.17 5.81
C ASP A 42 -13.05 -5.50 4.69
N SER A 43 -13.63 -4.48 4.06
CA SER A 43 -14.67 -4.65 3.03
C SER A 43 -14.11 -4.91 1.62
N ASN A 44 -12.82 -4.66 1.39
CA ASN A 44 -12.15 -4.85 0.11
C ASN A 44 -11.54 -6.25 0.01
N ASP A 45 -11.81 -6.98 -1.08
CA ASP A 45 -11.26 -8.32 -1.30
C ASP A 45 -9.72 -8.33 -1.32
N LEU A 46 -9.09 -7.27 -1.83
CA LEU A 46 -7.63 -7.12 -1.82
C LEU A 46 -7.06 -6.97 -0.41
N GLU A 47 -7.75 -6.26 0.49
CA GLU A 47 -7.36 -6.15 1.90
C GLU A 47 -7.41 -7.51 2.59
N ARG A 48 -8.47 -8.29 2.33
CA ARG A 48 -8.63 -9.65 2.89
C ARG A 48 -7.58 -10.62 2.38
N GLU A 49 -7.30 -10.59 1.07
CA GLU A 49 -6.32 -11.46 0.43
C GLU A 49 -4.89 -11.17 0.89
N ARG A 50 -4.57 -9.88 1.09
CA ARG A 50 -3.22 -9.43 1.47
C ARG A 50 -3.03 -9.29 2.98
N GLY A 51 -4.10 -9.31 3.76
CA GLY A 51 -4.07 -9.14 5.20
C GLY A 51 -3.68 -7.72 5.66
N ILE A 52 -3.76 -6.71 4.79
CA ILE A 52 -3.37 -5.32 5.09
C ILE A 52 -4.55 -4.37 4.91
N THR A 53 -4.61 -3.31 5.71
CA THR A 53 -5.53 -2.18 5.48
C THR A 53 -4.95 -1.30 4.38
N ILE A 54 -5.69 -1.12 3.30
CA ILE A 54 -5.32 -0.28 2.15
C ILE A 54 -5.96 1.10 2.26
N LEU A 55 -7.26 1.13 2.55
CA LEU A 55 -8.04 2.35 2.66
C LEU A 55 -8.42 2.62 4.11
N ALA A 56 -8.31 3.88 4.49
CA ALA A 56 -8.82 4.35 5.76
C ALA A 56 -10.34 4.19 5.87
N LYS A 57 -10.81 3.77 7.01
CA LYS A 57 -12.23 3.62 7.31
C LYS A 57 -12.55 4.24 8.65
N ALA A 58 -13.73 4.79 8.76
CA ALA A 58 -14.22 5.32 10.02
C ALA A 58 -15.38 4.47 10.54
N ALA A 59 -15.41 4.30 11.85
CA ALA A 59 -16.51 3.70 12.59
C ALA A 59 -16.84 4.56 13.79
N SER A 60 -17.97 4.34 14.42
CA SER A 60 -18.35 5.06 15.62
C SER A 60 -19.05 4.14 16.60
N VAL A 61 -18.67 4.23 17.86
CA VAL A 61 -19.29 3.47 18.95
C VAL A 61 -19.83 4.42 20.00
N GLN A 62 -20.90 4.01 20.69
CA GLN A 62 -21.45 4.74 21.83
C GLN A 62 -21.00 4.05 23.11
N TRP A 63 -20.34 4.79 23.98
CA TRP A 63 -19.97 4.33 25.31
C TRP A 63 -20.51 5.29 26.38
N LYS A 64 -21.49 4.83 27.15
CA LYS A 64 -22.22 5.67 28.11
C LYS A 64 -22.77 6.92 27.40
N ASP A 65 -22.41 8.10 27.85
CA ASP A 65 -22.80 9.41 27.28
C ASP A 65 -21.84 9.94 26.21
N THR A 66 -20.77 9.21 25.92
CA THR A 66 -19.69 9.61 25.00
C THR A 66 -19.76 8.81 23.71
N ARG A 67 -19.69 9.50 22.57
CA ARG A 67 -19.47 8.89 21.26
C ARG A 67 -17.97 8.87 20.95
N ILE A 68 -17.49 7.73 20.54
CA ILE A 68 -16.09 7.53 20.14
C ILE A 68 -16.07 7.23 18.65
N ASN A 69 -15.51 8.14 17.86
CA ASN A 69 -15.20 7.90 16.45
C ASN A 69 -13.84 7.21 16.39
N ILE A 70 -13.79 6.11 15.65
CA ILE A 70 -12.61 5.27 15.48
C ILE A 70 -12.22 5.35 14.01
N VAL A 71 -11.01 5.81 13.72
CA VAL A 71 -10.48 5.84 12.37
C VAL A 71 -9.39 4.77 12.25
N ASP A 72 -9.61 3.83 11.34
CA ASP A 72 -8.66 2.77 11.03
C ASP A 72 -7.58 3.31 10.09
N THR A 73 -6.30 3.15 10.46
CA THR A 73 -5.17 3.66 9.67
C THR A 73 -4.50 2.53 8.89
N PRO A 74 -4.12 2.76 7.62
CA PRO A 74 -3.22 1.87 6.92
C PRO A 74 -1.92 1.70 7.70
N GLY A 75 -1.40 0.47 7.77
CA GLY A 75 -0.15 0.18 8.48
C GLY A 75 1.09 0.32 7.60
N HIS A 76 0.96 0.21 6.28
CA HIS A 76 2.09 0.17 5.36
C HIS A 76 2.55 1.57 4.96
N ALA A 77 3.88 1.79 4.89
CA ALA A 77 4.49 3.09 4.57
C ALA A 77 4.10 3.64 3.19
N ASP A 78 3.81 2.76 2.22
CA ASP A 78 3.35 3.16 0.88
C ASP A 78 2.03 3.96 0.90
N PHE A 79 1.23 3.81 1.99
CA PHE A 79 0.00 4.57 2.22
C PHE A 79 0.18 5.75 3.19
N GLY A 80 1.42 6.19 3.39
CA GLY A 80 1.78 7.25 4.33
C GLY A 80 1.01 8.55 4.16
N GLY A 81 0.69 8.93 2.92
CA GLY A 81 -0.11 10.13 2.65
C GLY A 81 -1.55 10.05 3.18
N GLU A 82 -2.13 8.86 3.23
CA GLU A 82 -3.44 8.63 3.85
C GLU A 82 -3.35 8.69 5.37
N VAL A 83 -2.30 8.07 5.94
CA VAL A 83 -2.03 8.11 7.38
C VAL A 83 -1.90 9.55 7.88
N GLU A 84 -1.09 10.38 7.23
CA GLU A 84 -0.87 11.78 7.59
C GLU A 84 -2.18 12.58 7.63
N ARG A 85 -3.06 12.38 6.67
CA ARG A 85 -4.37 13.05 6.62
C ARG A 85 -5.32 12.58 7.72
N ILE A 86 -5.34 11.27 8.00
CA ILE A 86 -6.22 10.69 9.02
C ILE A 86 -5.84 11.19 10.41
N LEU A 87 -4.54 11.25 10.72
CA LEU A 87 -4.06 11.69 12.01
C LEU A 87 -4.48 13.13 12.33
N ASN A 88 -4.75 13.97 11.32
CA ASN A 88 -5.29 15.32 11.53
C ASN A 88 -6.79 15.36 11.86
N MET A 89 -7.52 14.26 11.69
CA MET A 89 -8.94 14.19 12.07
C MET A 89 -9.17 13.76 13.51
N VAL A 90 -8.15 13.26 14.19
CA VAL A 90 -8.28 12.62 15.50
C VAL A 90 -7.58 13.41 16.60
N ASP A 91 -7.92 13.09 17.84
CA ASP A 91 -7.43 13.79 19.05
C ASP A 91 -6.58 12.86 19.93
N GLY A 92 -6.56 11.56 19.62
CA GLY A 92 -5.74 10.56 20.31
C GLY A 92 -5.37 9.40 19.40
N ALA A 93 -4.33 8.65 19.78
CA ALA A 93 -3.85 7.49 19.06
C ALA A 93 -3.82 6.26 19.96
N LEU A 94 -4.43 5.17 19.52
CA LEU A 94 -4.35 3.87 20.16
C LEU A 94 -3.27 3.06 19.45
N VAL A 95 -2.15 2.82 20.13
CA VAL A 95 -1.00 2.06 19.59
C VAL A 95 -1.10 0.63 20.07
N LEU A 96 -1.43 -0.28 19.16
CA LEU A 96 -1.60 -1.71 19.42
C LEU A 96 -0.32 -2.47 19.10
N VAL A 97 0.25 -3.15 20.08
CA VAL A 97 1.52 -3.88 19.95
C VAL A 97 1.33 -5.33 20.37
N ASP A 98 1.86 -6.27 19.61
CA ASP A 98 1.86 -7.70 19.96
C ASP A 98 2.83 -7.97 21.13
N ALA A 99 2.36 -8.69 22.14
CA ALA A 99 3.12 -9.01 23.34
C ALA A 99 4.37 -9.87 23.10
N ALA A 100 4.43 -10.60 22.00
CA ALA A 100 5.58 -11.44 21.65
C ALA A 100 6.55 -10.72 20.68
N GLU A 101 6.01 -10.01 19.69
CA GLU A 101 6.80 -9.40 18.61
C GLU A 101 7.36 -8.02 18.96
N GLY A 102 6.64 -7.25 19.78
CA GLY A 102 7.00 -5.89 20.12
C GLY A 102 6.69 -4.87 19.02
N PRO A 103 7.18 -3.62 19.15
CA PRO A 103 6.94 -2.58 18.16
C PRO A 103 7.78 -2.84 16.90
N LEU A 104 7.10 -3.03 15.77
CA LEU A 104 7.70 -3.28 14.47
C LEU A 104 7.86 -1.98 13.67
N PRO A 105 8.72 -1.94 12.63
CA PRO A 105 9.05 -0.71 11.92
C PRO A 105 7.89 0.04 11.27
N GLN A 106 6.82 -0.64 10.82
CA GLN A 106 5.63 0.04 10.29
C GLN A 106 4.93 0.85 11.39
N THR A 107 4.88 0.32 12.62
CA THR A 107 4.39 1.05 13.79
C THR A 107 5.22 2.30 14.04
N LYS A 108 6.56 2.22 13.89
CA LYS A 108 7.49 3.36 14.03
C LYS A 108 7.09 4.52 13.13
N PHE A 109 6.77 4.25 11.85
CA PHE A 109 6.37 5.29 10.89
C PHE A 109 5.09 6.01 11.31
N VAL A 110 4.01 5.26 11.56
CA VAL A 110 2.70 5.85 11.90
C VAL A 110 2.76 6.57 13.24
N VAL A 111 3.46 6.00 14.24
CA VAL A 111 3.69 6.61 15.55
C VAL A 111 4.49 7.90 15.42
N SER A 112 5.58 7.92 14.62
CA SER A 112 6.36 9.15 14.37
C SER A 112 5.48 10.28 13.84
N LYS A 113 4.58 9.98 12.90
CA LYS A 113 3.64 10.98 12.36
C LYS A 113 2.62 11.40 13.41
N ALA A 114 2.08 10.48 14.22
CA ALA A 114 1.13 10.76 15.29
C ALA A 114 1.75 11.67 16.38
N LEU A 115 2.97 11.38 16.80
CA LEU A 115 3.70 12.18 17.80
C LEU A 115 4.00 13.60 17.29
N LYS A 116 4.39 13.73 16.01
CA LYS A 116 4.67 15.03 15.37
C LYS A 116 3.45 15.94 15.29
N VAL A 117 2.25 15.39 15.10
CA VAL A 117 1.00 16.19 15.14
C VAL A 117 0.46 16.40 16.57
N GLY A 118 1.21 15.97 17.59
CA GLY A 118 0.89 16.21 19.00
C GLY A 118 -0.14 15.29 19.61
N LEU A 119 -0.46 14.15 18.98
CA LEU A 119 -1.40 13.18 19.54
C LEU A 119 -0.85 12.53 20.79
N LYS A 120 -1.74 12.34 21.79
CA LYS A 120 -1.41 11.59 23.01
C LYS A 120 -1.69 10.11 22.78
N PRO A 121 -0.67 9.24 22.92
CA PRO A 121 -0.84 7.82 22.70
C PRO A 121 -1.46 7.11 23.89
N ILE A 122 -2.23 6.05 23.61
CA ILE A 122 -2.60 4.98 24.54
C ILE A 122 -1.94 3.72 24.00
N VAL A 123 -1.18 3.00 24.80
CA VAL A 123 -0.53 1.76 24.38
C VAL A 123 -1.33 0.56 24.85
N VAL A 124 -1.61 -0.36 23.93
CA VAL A 124 -2.29 -1.62 24.21
C VAL A 124 -1.37 -2.77 23.83
N ILE A 125 -0.95 -3.53 24.81
CA ILE A 125 -0.18 -4.77 24.63
C ILE A 125 -1.16 -5.92 24.41
N ASN A 126 -1.30 -6.33 23.17
CA ASN A 126 -2.25 -7.34 22.72
C ASN A 126 -1.63 -8.73 22.67
N LYS A 127 -2.48 -9.75 22.68
CA LYS A 127 -2.09 -11.17 22.60
C LYS A 127 -1.23 -11.64 23.79
N VAL A 128 -1.49 -11.10 24.97
CA VAL A 128 -0.81 -11.53 26.20
C VAL A 128 -1.14 -12.98 26.57
N ASP A 129 -2.16 -13.59 25.95
CA ASP A 129 -2.55 -14.99 26.05
C ASP A 129 -1.60 -15.95 25.29
N ARG A 130 -0.65 -15.44 24.53
CA ARG A 130 0.35 -16.26 23.83
C ARG A 130 1.40 -16.81 24.83
N PRO A 131 1.88 -18.06 24.65
CA PRO A 131 2.88 -18.65 25.54
C PRO A 131 4.26 -17.98 25.42
N ASP A 132 4.53 -17.29 24.32
CA ASP A 132 5.77 -16.55 24.04
C ASP A 132 5.66 -15.04 24.34
N ALA A 133 4.59 -14.62 25.03
CA ALA A 133 4.39 -13.21 25.41
C ALA A 133 5.47 -12.74 26.39
N ARG A 134 6.03 -11.54 26.12
CA ARG A 134 7.07 -10.86 26.91
C ARG A 134 6.68 -9.40 27.19
N ALA A 135 5.48 -9.21 27.69
CA ALA A 135 4.82 -7.91 27.80
C ALA A 135 5.68 -6.82 28.48
N THR A 136 6.43 -7.15 29.53
CA THR A 136 7.29 -6.19 30.24
C THR A 136 8.45 -5.68 29.36
N GLU A 137 9.05 -6.57 28.57
CA GLU A 137 10.13 -6.19 27.65
C GLU A 137 9.59 -5.32 26.52
N VAL A 138 8.41 -5.70 25.98
CA VAL A 138 7.75 -4.94 24.90
C VAL A 138 7.41 -3.52 25.31
N ILE A 139 7.01 -3.27 26.58
CA ILE A 139 6.77 -1.92 27.07
C ILE A 139 8.06 -1.08 27.03
N ASN A 140 9.18 -1.64 27.46
CA ASN A 140 10.47 -0.97 27.42
C ASN A 140 10.86 -0.63 25.97
N GLU A 141 10.63 -1.59 25.03
CA GLU A 141 10.86 -1.36 23.61
C GLU A 141 9.96 -0.24 23.04
N VAL A 142 8.71 -0.14 23.47
CA VAL A 142 7.80 0.95 23.07
C VAL A 142 8.26 2.28 23.64
N PHE A 143 8.70 2.31 24.90
CA PHE A 143 9.23 3.52 25.53
C PHE A 143 10.49 4.00 24.80
N ASP A 144 11.44 3.10 24.53
CA ASP A 144 12.67 3.39 23.79
C ASP A 144 12.34 3.90 22.38
N LEU A 145 11.35 3.30 21.72
CA LEU A 145 10.87 3.77 20.41
C LEU A 145 10.34 5.20 20.48
N PHE A 146 9.50 5.53 21.45
CA PHE A 146 8.91 6.87 21.58
C PHE A 146 10.00 7.90 21.92
N ALA A 147 10.94 7.55 22.79
CA ALA A 147 12.09 8.40 23.10
C ALA A 147 12.98 8.64 21.86
N ALA A 148 13.23 7.62 21.05
CA ALA A 148 13.98 7.73 19.80
C ALA A 148 13.23 8.53 18.70
N LEU A 149 11.94 8.75 18.85
CA LEU A 149 11.10 9.56 17.97
C LEU A 149 10.88 10.99 18.49
N ASP A 150 11.65 11.43 19.47
CA ASP A 150 11.56 12.75 20.10
C ASP A 150 10.18 13.06 20.70
N ALA A 151 9.53 12.04 21.30
CA ALA A 151 8.27 12.21 22.00
C ALA A 151 8.43 13.20 23.17
N SER A 152 7.40 14.04 23.39
CA SER A 152 7.36 14.95 24.54
C SER A 152 7.21 14.18 25.85
N GLU A 153 7.52 14.81 26.99
CA GLU A 153 7.30 14.22 28.32
C GLU A 153 5.85 13.74 28.52
N GLU A 154 4.87 14.52 28.05
CA GLU A 154 3.46 14.13 28.10
C GLU A 154 3.13 12.92 27.22
N GLN A 155 3.84 12.74 26.13
CA GLN A 155 3.67 11.59 25.22
C GLN A 155 4.40 10.35 25.72
N LEU A 156 5.46 10.51 26.51
CA LEU A 156 6.17 9.41 27.19
C LEU A 156 5.43 8.90 28.43
N ASP A 157 4.56 9.71 29.03
CA ASP A 157 3.66 9.32 30.13
C ASP A 157 2.36 8.70 29.58
N PHE A 158 2.50 7.71 28.71
CA PHE A 158 1.37 7.04 28.09
C PHE A 158 0.76 5.97 29.01
N PRO A 159 -0.58 5.88 29.10
CA PRO A 159 -1.25 4.80 29.79
C PRO A 159 -1.14 3.50 29.00
N ILE A 160 -1.10 2.37 29.73
CA ILE A 160 -0.92 1.04 29.18
C ILE A 160 -2.08 0.15 29.58
N LEU A 161 -2.59 -0.64 28.62
CA LEU A 161 -3.48 -1.75 28.88
C LEU A 161 -2.91 -3.04 28.27
N TYR A 162 -3.27 -4.14 28.88
CA TYR A 162 -2.90 -5.49 28.47
C TYR A 162 -4.14 -6.27 28.11
N GLY A 163 -4.07 -7.16 27.11
CA GLY A 163 -5.22 -8.00 26.85
C GLY A 163 -5.10 -8.90 25.64
N SER A 164 -6.24 -9.50 25.33
CA SER A 164 -6.43 -10.31 24.13
C SER A 164 -7.66 -9.83 23.36
N ALA A 165 -7.44 -9.15 22.26
CA ALA A 165 -8.52 -8.73 21.37
C ALA A 165 -9.31 -9.97 20.87
N LYS A 166 -8.64 -11.09 20.63
CA LYS A 166 -9.28 -12.36 20.23
C LYS A 166 -10.27 -12.87 21.28
N GLN A 167 -9.88 -12.83 22.55
CA GLN A 167 -10.73 -13.27 23.67
C GLN A 167 -11.70 -12.15 24.12
N GLY A 168 -11.46 -10.91 23.74
CA GLY A 168 -12.37 -9.78 23.97
C GLY A 168 -12.27 -9.13 25.34
N TRP A 169 -11.06 -9.01 25.91
CA TRP A 169 -10.83 -8.38 27.21
C TRP A 169 -9.56 -7.51 27.23
N MET A 170 -9.55 -6.51 28.09
CA MET A 170 -8.43 -5.63 28.43
C MET A 170 -8.35 -5.41 29.94
N ALA A 171 -7.15 -5.27 30.49
CA ALA A 171 -6.89 -5.05 31.89
C ALA A 171 -5.67 -4.11 32.11
N GLU A 172 -5.52 -3.55 33.31
CA GLU A 172 -4.37 -2.70 33.68
C GLU A 172 -3.08 -3.49 33.99
N SER A 173 -3.18 -4.81 34.06
CA SER A 173 -2.02 -5.71 34.24
C SER A 173 -2.16 -6.96 33.37
N PRO A 174 -1.05 -7.64 33.02
CA PRO A 174 -1.09 -8.87 32.23
C PRO A 174 -1.95 -9.99 32.85
N ASP A 175 -1.96 -10.06 34.17
CA ASP A 175 -2.71 -11.05 34.96
C ASP A 175 -4.05 -10.52 35.47
N GLY A 176 -4.54 -9.41 34.93
CA GLY A 176 -5.76 -8.73 35.36
C GLY A 176 -7.03 -9.54 35.08
N SER A 177 -8.15 -9.16 35.74
CA SER A 177 -9.44 -9.81 35.53
C SER A 177 -9.95 -9.63 34.10
N HIS A 178 -10.47 -10.72 33.52
CA HIS A 178 -11.06 -10.72 32.18
C HIS A 178 -12.56 -10.40 32.16
N GLU A 179 -13.20 -10.28 33.34
CA GLU A 179 -14.66 -10.12 33.48
C GLU A 179 -15.19 -8.80 32.92
N ALA A 180 -14.37 -7.74 32.97
CA ALA A 180 -14.76 -6.42 32.49
C ALA A 180 -14.78 -6.30 30.94
N GLY A 181 -14.31 -7.30 30.21
CA GLY A 181 -14.25 -7.25 28.75
C GLY A 181 -13.44 -6.06 28.24
N MET A 182 -13.99 -5.29 27.30
CA MET A 182 -13.35 -4.09 26.72
C MET A 182 -13.62 -2.80 27.53
N GLN A 183 -14.38 -2.86 28.62
CA GLN A 183 -14.71 -1.68 29.43
C GLN A 183 -13.48 -0.87 29.87
N PRO A 184 -12.36 -1.46 30.35
CA PRO A 184 -11.19 -0.69 30.74
C PRO A 184 -10.63 0.17 29.60
N LEU A 185 -10.68 -0.31 28.36
CA LEU A 185 -10.22 0.42 27.21
C LEU A 185 -11.15 1.59 26.86
N PHE A 186 -12.47 1.38 26.88
CA PHE A 186 -13.42 2.45 26.66
C PHE A 186 -13.29 3.58 27.72
N ASP A 187 -13.23 3.20 29.00
CA ASP A 187 -13.11 4.16 30.09
C ASP A 187 -11.77 4.92 30.02
N LEU A 188 -10.68 4.25 29.60
CA LEU A 188 -9.38 4.87 29.38
C LEU A 188 -9.42 5.87 28.22
N ILE A 189 -10.01 5.52 27.09
CA ILE A 189 -10.17 6.43 25.95
C ILE A 189 -10.92 7.70 26.38
N VAL A 190 -12.05 7.57 27.07
CA VAL A 190 -12.85 8.72 27.52
C VAL A 190 -12.09 9.60 28.48
N ARG A 191 -11.26 9.02 29.37
CA ARG A 191 -10.48 9.74 30.40
C ARG A 191 -9.23 10.41 29.83
N HIS A 192 -8.50 9.73 28.93
CA HIS A 192 -7.17 10.16 28.46
C HIS A 192 -7.22 11.01 27.19
N VAL A 193 -8.09 10.67 26.25
CA VAL A 193 -8.22 11.44 24.99
C VAL A 193 -9.03 12.71 25.25
N ALA A 194 -8.48 13.86 24.89
CA ALA A 194 -9.18 15.13 25.01
C ALA A 194 -10.40 15.20 24.08
N PRO A 195 -11.45 15.96 24.45
CA PRO A 195 -12.49 16.33 23.50
C PRO A 195 -11.89 17.07 22.29
N PRO A 196 -12.52 16.99 21.10
CA PRO A 196 -12.03 17.70 19.93
C PRO A 196 -11.90 19.20 20.18
N THR A 197 -10.77 19.77 19.78
CA THR A 197 -10.62 21.23 19.74
C THR A 197 -11.47 21.77 18.61
N VAL A 198 -12.32 22.76 18.91
CA VAL A 198 -13.20 23.43 17.95
C VAL A 198 -12.90 24.90 17.90
N GLU A 199 -12.99 25.51 16.73
CA GLU A 199 -12.85 26.93 16.51
C GLU A 199 -14.23 27.58 16.43
N GLU A 200 -14.35 28.81 16.94
CA GLU A 200 -15.56 29.64 16.75
C GLU A 200 -15.56 30.20 15.31
N GLY A 201 -16.73 30.20 14.68
CA GLY A 201 -16.86 30.80 13.36
C GLY A 201 -17.83 30.05 12.44
N PRO A 202 -17.87 30.45 11.16
CA PRO A 202 -18.69 29.78 10.17
C PRO A 202 -18.18 28.36 9.89
N PHE A 203 -19.01 27.55 9.24
CA PHE A 203 -18.66 26.17 8.88
C PHE A 203 -17.35 26.09 8.11
N ARG A 204 -16.43 25.25 8.57
CA ARG A 204 -15.21 24.84 7.87
C ARG A 204 -14.90 23.38 8.12
N MET A 205 -14.53 22.68 7.08
CA MET A 205 -14.11 21.28 7.11
C MET A 205 -13.03 21.04 6.05
N ILE A 206 -12.00 20.26 6.37
CA ILE A 206 -11.04 19.79 5.37
C ILE A 206 -11.44 18.41 4.86
N GLY A 207 -11.41 18.20 3.54
CA GLY A 207 -11.64 16.91 2.94
C GLY A 207 -10.48 15.96 3.17
N THR A 208 -10.74 14.79 3.74
CA THR A 208 -9.69 13.82 4.10
C THR A 208 -9.81 12.52 3.30
N ILE A 209 -11.03 12.01 3.13
CA ILE A 209 -11.31 10.77 2.39
C ILE A 209 -12.32 11.09 1.30
N LEU A 210 -12.03 10.67 0.06
CA LEU A 210 -12.95 10.77 -1.07
C LEU A 210 -13.42 9.37 -1.46
N GLU A 211 -14.72 9.22 -1.60
CA GLU A 211 -15.36 8.02 -2.10
C GLU A 211 -16.34 8.35 -3.23
N ALA A 212 -16.51 7.41 -4.15
CA ALA A 212 -17.53 7.50 -5.19
C ALA A 212 -18.71 6.56 -4.86
N ASN A 213 -19.92 7.12 -4.83
CA ASN A 213 -21.13 6.36 -4.61
C ASN A 213 -22.04 6.44 -5.87
N PRO A 214 -22.58 5.31 -6.38
CA PRO A 214 -23.40 5.32 -7.59
C PRO A 214 -24.65 6.22 -7.50
N TYR A 215 -25.19 6.43 -6.28
CA TYR A 215 -26.42 7.20 -6.05
C TYR A 215 -26.19 8.61 -5.53
N LEU A 216 -25.13 8.82 -4.74
CA LEU A 216 -24.84 10.09 -4.08
C LEU A 216 -23.72 10.88 -4.79
N GLY A 217 -23.06 10.28 -5.76
CA GLY A 217 -21.89 10.86 -6.42
C GLY A 217 -20.65 10.86 -5.52
N ARG A 218 -19.95 11.99 -5.44
CA ARG A 218 -18.79 12.15 -4.58
C ARG A 218 -19.21 12.32 -3.13
N ILE A 219 -18.58 11.58 -2.26
CA ILE A 219 -18.74 11.66 -0.81
C ILE A 219 -17.38 12.02 -0.23
N ILE A 220 -17.32 13.15 0.46
CA ILE A 220 -16.11 13.64 1.15
C ILE A 220 -16.28 13.46 2.64
N THR A 221 -15.41 12.69 3.25
CA THR A 221 -15.33 12.55 4.70
C THR A 221 -14.24 13.47 5.26
N GLY A 222 -14.56 14.16 6.36
CA GLY A 222 -13.62 15.04 7.04
C GLY A 222 -14.12 15.41 8.43
N ARG A 223 -13.25 16.10 9.20
CA ARG A 223 -13.59 16.68 10.50
C ARG A 223 -14.06 18.11 10.32
N ILE A 224 -15.17 18.46 10.94
CA ILE A 224 -15.64 19.84 11.03
C ILE A 224 -14.75 20.57 12.04
N THR A 225 -14.06 21.64 11.59
CA THR A 225 -13.14 22.43 12.42
C THR A 225 -13.89 23.55 13.16
N SER A 226 -14.86 24.17 12.49
CA SER A 226 -15.67 25.26 13.05
C SER A 226 -17.10 25.24 12.52
N GLY A 227 -18.02 25.84 13.31
CA GLY A 227 -19.42 26.01 12.95
C GLY A 227 -20.22 24.71 12.89
N SER A 228 -21.34 24.76 12.19
CA SER A 228 -22.23 23.62 11.95
C SER A 228 -22.69 23.57 10.50
N ILE A 229 -23.18 22.42 10.06
CA ILE A 229 -23.68 22.20 8.70
C ILE A 229 -25.01 21.45 8.70
N LYS A 230 -25.91 21.84 7.79
CA LYS A 230 -27.23 21.22 7.57
C LYS A 230 -27.39 20.79 6.11
N PRO A 231 -28.23 19.79 5.82
CA PRO A 231 -28.63 19.49 4.45
C PRO A 231 -29.24 20.73 3.76
N ASN A 232 -29.00 20.85 2.47
CA ASN A 232 -29.37 21.98 1.60
C ASN A 232 -28.63 23.31 1.89
N GLN A 233 -27.70 23.36 2.87
CA GLN A 233 -26.88 24.53 3.11
C GLN A 233 -25.95 24.80 1.92
N ALA A 234 -25.77 26.09 1.59
CA ALA A 234 -24.82 26.51 0.58
C ALA A 234 -23.39 26.39 1.14
N VAL A 235 -22.49 25.84 0.33
CA VAL A 235 -21.08 25.61 0.65
C VAL A 235 -20.24 25.97 -0.54
N LYS A 236 -19.08 26.54 -0.30
CA LYS A 236 -18.03 26.70 -1.31
C LYS A 236 -16.81 25.82 -0.98
N VAL A 237 -16.08 25.47 -2.01
CA VAL A 237 -14.84 24.69 -1.91
C VAL A 237 -13.67 25.60 -2.31
N LEU A 238 -12.68 25.69 -1.42
CA LEU A 238 -11.43 26.41 -1.63
C LEU A 238 -10.29 25.38 -1.78
N GLY A 239 -9.47 25.56 -2.82
CA GLY A 239 -8.22 24.83 -2.95
C GLY A 239 -7.17 25.31 -1.94
N ALA A 240 -6.10 24.55 -1.78
CA ALA A 240 -4.98 24.94 -0.90
C ALA A 240 -4.34 26.28 -1.27
N ASP A 241 -4.46 26.72 -2.53
CA ASP A 241 -4.00 28.02 -3.04
C ASP A 241 -5.00 29.18 -2.76
N GLY A 242 -6.09 28.89 -2.08
CA GLY A 242 -7.16 29.85 -1.74
C GLY A 242 -8.14 30.14 -2.89
N LYS A 243 -7.95 29.53 -4.08
CA LYS A 243 -8.89 29.72 -5.18
C LYS A 243 -10.17 28.93 -4.97
N MET A 244 -11.29 29.52 -5.36
CA MET A 244 -12.57 28.84 -5.35
C MET A 244 -12.64 27.81 -6.48
N ILE A 245 -12.87 26.54 -6.12
CA ILE A 245 -13.01 25.41 -7.03
C ILE A 245 -14.46 25.28 -7.51
N GLU A 246 -15.40 25.28 -6.56
CA GLU A 246 -16.84 25.23 -6.83
C GLU A 246 -17.66 25.85 -5.69
N GLN A 247 -18.91 26.15 -5.99
CA GLN A 247 -19.92 26.51 -5.00
C GLN A 247 -21.17 25.68 -5.28
N GLY A 248 -21.75 25.09 -4.24
CA GLY A 248 -22.91 24.21 -4.37
C GLY A 248 -23.71 24.10 -3.08
N ARG A 249 -24.57 23.10 -3.01
CA ARG A 249 -25.35 22.77 -1.82
C ARG A 249 -25.09 21.34 -1.40
N ILE A 250 -25.00 21.13 -0.11
CA ILE A 250 -24.88 19.78 0.46
C ILE A 250 -26.24 19.09 0.34
N THR A 251 -26.25 17.94 -0.32
CA THR A 251 -27.48 17.14 -0.46
C THR A 251 -27.73 16.25 0.74
N LYS A 252 -26.65 15.67 1.31
CA LYS A 252 -26.72 14.81 2.49
C LYS A 252 -25.50 14.98 3.39
N ILE A 253 -25.72 14.82 4.67
CA ILE A 253 -24.69 14.68 5.71
C ILE A 253 -24.87 13.30 6.31
N LEU A 254 -23.79 12.53 6.41
CA LEU A 254 -23.80 11.16 6.90
C LEU A 254 -22.81 11.06 8.07
N ALA A 255 -23.23 10.47 9.17
CA ALA A 255 -22.34 10.10 10.27
C ALA A 255 -22.23 8.58 10.37
N PHE A 256 -21.13 8.13 10.95
CA PHE A 256 -20.96 6.72 11.25
C PHE A 256 -21.76 6.33 12.52
N ARG A 257 -22.41 5.18 12.47
CA ARG A 257 -23.05 4.49 13.59
C ARG A 257 -22.69 3.01 13.47
N GLY A 258 -21.78 2.54 14.33
CA GLY A 258 -21.04 1.34 14.01
C GLY A 258 -20.22 1.58 12.74
N ILE A 259 -20.35 0.70 11.78
CA ILE A 259 -19.75 0.82 10.43
C ILE A 259 -20.71 1.40 9.39
N GLU A 260 -21.99 1.57 9.74
CA GLU A 260 -23.02 2.08 8.83
C GLU A 260 -23.08 3.60 8.82
N ARG A 261 -23.43 4.19 7.69
CA ARG A 261 -23.64 5.61 7.52
C ARG A 261 -25.10 5.99 7.69
N THR A 262 -25.38 6.81 8.68
CA THR A 262 -26.74 7.29 8.99
C THR A 262 -26.86 8.76 8.58
N PRO A 263 -27.94 9.18 7.91
CA PRO A 263 -28.20 10.58 7.61
C PRO A 263 -28.36 11.42 8.90
N LEU A 264 -27.80 12.64 8.89
CA LEU A 264 -27.95 13.62 9.94
C LEU A 264 -28.71 14.85 9.43
N GLU A 265 -29.52 15.44 10.33
CA GLU A 265 -30.17 16.74 10.12
C GLU A 265 -29.24 17.92 10.38
N GLU A 266 -28.23 17.72 11.22
CA GLU A 266 -27.20 18.72 11.55
C GLU A 266 -25.94 18.03 12.06
N ALA A 267 -24.78 18.63 11.79
CA ALA A 267 -23.51 18.22 12.34
C ALA A 267 -22.70 19.44 12.80
N ASP A 268 -22.05 19.30 13.94
CA ASP A 268 -21.33 20.37 14.63
C ASP A 268 -19.81 20.20 14.56
N ALA A 269 -19.08 21.27 14.85
CA ALA A 269 -17.64 21.26 14.96
C ALA A 269 -17.12 20.17 15.92
N GLY A 270 -16.03 19.54 15.54
CA GLY A 270 -15.39 18.41 16.22
C GLY A 270 -15.82 17.05 15.68
N ASP A 271 -16.96 16.93 15.01
CA ASP A 271 -17.42 15.65 14.48
C ASP A 271 -16.76 15.28 13.15
N ILE A 272 -16.61 13.98 12.91
CA ILE A 272 -16.16 13.39 11.64
C ILE A 272 -17.40 12.98 10.87
N VAL A 273 -17.64 13.64 9.74
CA VAL A 273 -18.82 13.42 8.91
C VAL A 273 -18.47 13.26 7.45
N ALA A 274 -19.36 12.62 6.72
CA ALA A 274 -19.29 12.53 5.28
C ALA A 274 -20.36 13.41 4.63
N ILE A 275 -19.97 14.26 3.69
CA ILE A 275 -20.87 15.17 2.97
C ILE A 275 -20.96 14.78 1.49
N ALA A 276 -22.15 14.94 0.91
CA ALA A 276 -22.41 14.72 -0.50
C ALA A 276 -23.14 15.91 -1.12
N GLY A 277 -23.04 16.07 -2.44
CA GLY A 277 -23.72 17.11 -3.22
C GLY A 277 -22.79 18.02 -4.01
N LEU A 278 -21.47 17.87 -3.86
CA LEU A 278 -20.45 18.60 -4.60
C LEU A 278 -19.79 17.70 -5.64
N THR A 279 -19.31 18.29 -6.73
CA THR A 279 -18.86 17.52 -7.90
C THR A 279 -17.35 17.62 -8.18
N LYS A 280 -16.70 18.69 -7.72
CA LYS A 280 -15.28 18.96 -8.02
C LYS A 280 -14.39 18.92 -6.79
N GLY A 281 -14.94 19.24 -5.59
CA GLY A 281 -14.17 19.22 -4.36
C GLY A 281 -13.50 17.88 -4.13
N THR A 282 -12.25 17.91 -3.66
CA THR A 282 -11.42 16.73 -3.48
C THR A 282 -10.73 16.71 -2.12
N VAL A 283 -9.85 15.77 -1.93
CA VAL A 283 -9.05 15.64 -0.70
C VAL A 283 -8.08 16.82 -0.58
N ALA A 284 -7.85 17.27 0.66
CA ALA A 284 -7.08 18.45 1.02
C ALA A 284 -7.72 19.82 0.68
N ASP A 285 -8.88 19.82 0.01
CA ASP A 285 -9.66 21.05 -0.18
C ASP A 285 -10.42 21.43 1.10
N THR A 286 -10.69 22.73 1.23
CA THR A 286 -11.50 23.28 2.33
C THR A 286 -12.95 23.45 1.88
N PHE A 287 -13.85 22.76 2.56
CA PHE A 287 -15.30 22.89 2.41
C PHE A 287 -15.80 23.87 3.46
N CYS A 288 -16.39 24.97 3.06
CA CYS A 288 -16.70 26.04 4.00
C CYS A 288 -17.96 26.82 3.63
N ASP A 289 -18.46 27.59 4.61
CA ASP A 289 -19.50 28.59 4.39
C ASP A 289 -19.06 29.59 3.31
N PRO A 290 -19.97 30.09 2.46
CA PRO A 290 -19.64 31.06 1.40
C PRO A 290 -18.93 32.35 1.88
N SER A 291 -19.06 32.71 3.15
CA SER A 291 -18.39 33.87 3.74
C SER A 291 -16.90 33.68 4.05
N VAL A 292 -16.41 32.44 4.08
CA VAL A 292 -15.00 32.11 4.41
C VAL A 292 -14.11 32.41 3.20
N GLU A 293 -13.03 33.17 3.38
CA GLU A 293 -12.10 33.52 2.29
C GLU A 293 -10.77 32.77 2.35
N THR A 294 -10.39 32.25 3.52
CA THR A 294 -9.10 31.58 3.73
C THR A 294 -9.28 30.08 3.88
N PRO A 295 -8.53 29.25 3.13
CA PRO A 295 -8.57 27.80 3.29
C PRO A 295 -7.93 27.36 4.62
N LEU A 296 -8.31 26.19 5.08
CA LEU A 296 -7.60 25.48 6.14
C LEU A 296 -6.24 24.99 5.62
N VAL A 297 -5.25 24.99 6.49
CA VAL A 297 -3.91 24.50 6.11
C VAL A 297 -3.92 22.96 6.15
N ALA A 298 -3.80 22.35 4.98
CA ALA A 298 -3.57 20.93 4.88
C ALA A 298 -2.11 20.60 5.23
N GLN A 299 -1.89 19.50 5.95
CA GLN A 299 -0.53 19.03 6.22
C GLN A 299 0.17 18.64 4.90
N PRO A 300 1.46 19.01 4.74
CA PRO A 300 2.22 18.61 3.58
C PRO A 300 2.37 17.08 3.54
N ILE A 301 2.16 16.51 2.37
CA ILE A 301 2.33 15.09 2.11
C ILE A 301 3.71 14.89 1.49
N ASP A 302 4.47 13.90 1.98
CA ASP A 302 5.75 13.58 1.39
C ASP A 302 5.59 13.24 -0.12
N PRO A 303 6.53 13.65 -0.98
CA PRO A 303 6.44 13.44 -2.41
C PRO A 303 6.48 11.95 -2.80
N PRO A 304 5.98 11.59 -4.00
CA PRO A 304 6.12 10.25 -4.53
C PRO A 304 7.60 9.92 -4.79
N THR A 305 7.98 8.66 -4.53
CA THR A 305 9.35 8.18 -4.68
C THR A 305 9.55 7.21 -5.84
N VAL A 306 8.48 6.59 -6.33
CA VAL A 306 8.50 5.60 -7.42
C VAL A 306 7.53 6.01 -8.52
N SER A 307 7.90 5.80 -9.76
CA SER A 307 7.10 6.10 -10.95
C SER A 307 7.07 4.91 -11.91
N MET A 308 5.95 4.74 -12.61
CA MET A 308 5.75 3.73 -13.67
C MET A 308 4.96 4.32 -14.83
N SER A 309 5.23 3.85 -16.04
CA SER A 309 4.41 4.17 -17.21
C SER A 309 3.28 3.15 -17.36
N PHE A 310 2.06 3.65 -17.47
CA PHE A 310 0.85 2.88 -17.79
C PHE A 310 0.53 3.12 -19.27
N ILE A 311 0.56 2.07 -20.07
CA ILE A 311 0.53 2.13 -21.53
C ILE A 311 -0.64 1.27 -22.03
N VAL A 312 -1.23 1.66 -23.15
CA VAL A 312 -2.21 0.82 -23.85
C VAL A 312 -1.60 -0.53 -24.20
N ASN A 313 -2.34 -1.61 -23.98
CA ASN A 313 -1.91 -2.92 -24.45
C ASN A 313 -2.01 -3.00 -25.97
N ASN A 314 -0.87 -3.03 -26.65
CA ASN A 314 -0.76 -3.16 -28.09
C ASN A 314 -0.21 -4.53 -28.52
N SER A 315 -0.34 -5.54 -27.66
CA SER A 315 0.04 -6.92 -28.00
C SER A 315 -0.91 -7.54 -29.03
N PRO A 316 -0.50 -8.60 -29.75
CA PRO A 316 -1.39 -9.33 -30.65
C PRO A 316 -2.60 -9.98 -29.97
N LEU A 317 -2.58 -10.12 -28.64
CA LEU A 317 -3.67 -10.67 -27.83
C LEU A 317 -4.53 -9.59 -27.16
N ALA A 318 -4.28 -8.31 -27.45
CA ALA A 318 -5.04 -7.21 -26.86
C ALA A 318 -6.55 -7.32 -27.17
N GLY A 319 -7.40 -7.03 -26.18
CA GLY A 319 -8.86 -7.08 -26.30
C GLY A 319 -9.46 -8.49 -26.30
N THR A 320 -8.67 -9.52 -25.99
CA THR A 320 -9.17 -10.90 -25.95
C THR A 320 -9.66 -11.32 -24.57
N GLU A 321 -9.24 -10.64 -23.52
CA GLU A 321 -9.51 -11.02 -22.14
C GLU A 321 -10.17 -9.91 -21.31
N GLY A 322 -10.04 -8.64 -21.69
CA GLY A 322 -10.65 -7.48 -21.08
C GLY A 322 -11.46 -6.65 -22.08
N ASP A 323 -12.34 -5.81 -21.56
CA ASP A 323 -13.23 -4.93 -22.34
C ASP A 323 -12.78 -3.45 -22.30
N LYS A 324 -11.94 -3.07 -21.35
CA LYS A 324 -11.45 -1.70 -21.15
C LYS A 324 -10.00 -1.58 -21.66
N VAL A 325 -9.86 -1.32 -22.96
CA VAL A 325 -8.58 -1.44 -23.69
C VAL A 325 -8.07 -0.12 -24.29
N THR A 326 -8.82 0.98 -24.18
CA THR A 326 -8.46 2.23 -24.86
C THR A 326 -7.64 3.16 -23.94
N SER A 327 -6.77 3.99 -24.54
CA SER A 327 -5.98 5.02 -23.84
C SER A 327 -6.87 5.97 -23.04
N ARG A 328 -8.01 6.36 -23.59
CA ARG A 328 -8.97 7.23 -22.91
C ARG A 328 -9.53 6.59 -21.64
N MET A 329 -9.95 5.33 -21.69
CA MET A 329 -10.50 4.63 -20.51
C MET A 329 -9.45 4.51 -19.41
N ILE A 330 -8.20 4.15 -19.77
CA ILE A 330 -7.08 4.04 -18.83
C ILE A 330 -6.80 5.42 -18.22
N ARG A 331 -6.70 6.46 -19.03
CA ARG A 331 -6.48 7.83 -18.59
C ARG A 331 -7.55 8.31 -17.62
N ASP A 332 -8.84 8.19 -18.00
CA ASP A 332 -9.96 8.65 -17.19
C ASP A 332 -10.02 7.90 -15.84
N ARG A 333 -9.62 6.62 -15.83
CA ARG A 333 -9.53 5.82 -14.59
C ARG A 333 -8.40 6.26 -13.69
N LEU A 334 -7.21 6.52 -14.25
CA LEU A 334 -6.03 6.98 -13.50
C LEU A 334 -6.22 8.39 -12.95
N LEU A 335 -6.82 9.30 -13.71
CA LEU A 335 -7.14 10.65 -13.24
C LEU A 335 -8.14 10.61 -12.08
N ARG A 336 -9.17 9.76 -12.16
CA ARG A 336 -10.11 9.54 -11.05
C ARG A 336 -9.41 9.02 -9.78
N GLU A 337 -8.43 8.13 -9.94
CA GLU A 337 -7.65 7.65 -8.80
C GLU A 337 -6.88 8.78 -8.13
N SER A 338 -6.21 9.63 -8.91
CA SER A 338 -5.43 10.75 -8.38
C SER A 338 -6.27 11.82 -7.68
N GLU A 339 -7.57 11.93 -8.00
CA GLU A 339 -8.49 12.83 -7.29
C GLU A 339 -8.73 12.37 -5.84
N GLY A 340 -8.82 11.08 -5.61
CA GLY A 340 -9.01 10.50 -4.26
C GLY A 340 -7.73 10.28 -3.49
N ASN A 341 -6.60 10.19 -4.17
CA ASN A 341 -5.30 9.89 -3.57
C ASN A 341 -4.24 10.92 -3.93
N VAL A 342 -4.04 11.91 -3.05
CA VAL A 342 -3.08 13.03 -3.24
C VAL A 342 -1.62 12.56 -3.25
N ALA A 343 -1.34 11.38 -2.68
CA ALA A 343 -0.01 10.78 -2.73
C ALA A 343 0.31 10.16 -4.10
N LEU A 344 -0.69 10.06 -4.99
CA LEU A 344 -0.56 9.55 -6.34
C LEU A 344 -0.53 10.72 -7.34
N ARG A 345 0.52 10.82 -8.12
CA ARG A 345 0.64 11.81 -9.18
C ARG A 345 0.49 11.13 -10.54
N VAL A 346 -0.44 11.61 -11.34
CA VAL A 346 -0.71 11.12 -12.69
C VAL A 346 -0.44 12.22 -13.69
N VAL A 347 0.45 11.99 -14.66
CA VAL A 347 0.86 12.96 -15.69
C VAL A 347 0.83 12.27 -17.05
N GLU A 348 0.47 12.99 -18.09
CA GLU A 348 0.62 12.51 -19.47
C GLU A 348 2.11 12.39 -19.80
N ALA A 349 2.52 11.24 -20.28
CA ALA A 349 3.87 11.04 -20.77
C ALA A 349 4.08 11.76 -22.11
N SER A 350 5.33 11.91 -22.53
CA SER A 350 5.66 12.42 -23.87
C SER A 350 5.09 11.56 -25.00
N ASP A 351 4.88 10.29 -24.75
CA ASP A 351 4.12 9.38 -25.61
C ASP A 351 2.62 9.50 -25.28
N LYS A 352 1.81 9.89 -26.27
CA LYS A 352 0.38 10.15 -26.11
C LYS A 352 -0.46 8.96 -25.63
N ASP A 353 0.07 7.74 -25.78
CA ASP A 353 -0.59 6.51 -25.36
C ASP A 353 -0.13 6.00 -23.98
N ALA A 354 0.67 6.80 -23.28
CA ALA A 354 1.20 6.47 -21.98
C ALA A 354 0.86 7.53 -20.92
N MET A 355 0.56 7.06 -19.71
CA MET A 355 0.42 7.89 -18.52
C MET A 355 1.55 7.54 -17.56
N GLU A 356 2.22 8.55 -17.02
CA GLU A 356 3.18 8.35 -15.94
C GLU A 356 2.49 8.49 -14.60
N VAL A 357 2.57 7.43 -13.80
CA VAL A 357 1.95 7.34 -12.49
C VAL A 357 3.04 7.20 -11.45
N SER A 358 3.10 8.17 -10.54
CA SER A 358 4.07 8.18 -9.46
C SER A 358 3.36 8.02 -8.12
N GLY A 359 3.92 7.19 -7.24
CA GLY A 359 3.40 6.87 -5.93
C GLY A 359 4.50 6.76 -4.87
N ARG A 360 4.11 6.45 -3.64
CA ARG A 360 5.04 6.34 -2.48
C ARG A 360 5.88 5.07 -2.52
N GLY A 361 5.38 4.00 -3.15
CA GLY A 361 6.07 2.74 -3.23
C GLY A 361 5.51 1.81 -4.29
N GLU A 362 6.20 0.71 -4.51
CA GLU A 362 5.82 -0.29 -5.52
C GLU A 362 4.52 -1.02 -5.17
N LEU A 363 4.23 -1.24 -3.88
CA LEU A 363 3.01 -1.89 -3.43
C LEU A 363 1.77 -1.05 -3.75
N GLN A 364 1.83 0.27 -3.55
CA GLN A 364 0.73 1.18 -3.90
C GLN A 364 0.39 1.09 -5.39
N LEU A 365 1.42 1.11 -6.26
CA LEU A 365 1.23 1.01 -7.70
C LEU A 365 0.75 -0.40 -8.11
N ALA A 366 1.25 -1.46 -7.48
CA ALA A 366 0.79 -2.83 -7.72
C ALA A 366 -0.68 -3.03 -7.34
N ILE A 367 -1.14 -2.44 -6.25
CA ILE A 367 -2.55 -2.48 -5.83
C ILE A 367 -3.43 -1.73 -6.84
N LEU A 368 -3.00 -0.56 -7.32
CA LEU A 368 -3.72 0.17 -8.37
C LEU A 368 -3.86 -0.68 -9.64
N ILE A 369 -2.78 -1.32 -10.09
CA ILE A 369 -2.78 -2.21 -11.26
C ILE A 369 -3.74 -3.38 -11.05
N GLU A 370 -3.68 -4.05 -9.89
CA GLU A 370 -4.54 -5.19 -9.60
C GLU A 370 -6.01 -4.78 -9.50
N THR A 371 -6.31 -3.60 -8.96
CA THR A 371 -7.66 -3.04 -8.94
C THR A 371 -8.18 -2.81 -10.35
N MET A 372 -7.39 -2.17 -11.22
CA MET A 372 -7.76 -1.95 -12.62
C MET A 372 -7.96 -3.27 -13.37
N ARG A 373 -7.09 -4.26 -13.12
CA ARG A 373 -7.21 -5.61 -13.67
C ARG A 373 -8.56 -6.25 -13.34
N ARG A 374 -9.00 -6.18 -12.08
CA ARG A 374 -10.29 -6.69 -11.61
C ARG A 374 -11.49 -5.91 -12.15
N GLU A 375 -11.30 -4.64 -12.46
CA GLU A 375 -12.29 -3.79 -13.13
C GLU A 375 -12.44 -4.10 -14.63
N GLY A 376 -11.67 -5.03 -15.21
CA GLY A 376 -11.73 -5.45 -16.61
C GLY A 376 -10.79 -4.69 -17.56
N PHE A 377 -9.81 -3.95 -17.04
CA PHE A 377 -8.81 -3.27 -17.86
C PHE A 377 -7.74 -4.22 -18.41
N GLU A 378 -7.34 -3.97 -19.65
CA GLU A 378 -6.08 -4.47 -20.22
C GLU A 378 -5.12 -3.31 -20.41
N LEU A 379 -3.90 -3.46 -19.94
CA LEU A 379 -2.85 -2.44 -20.06
C LEU A 379 -1.46 -3.09 -20.05
N SER A 380 -0.46 -2.33 -20.45
CA SER A 380 0.94 -2.68 -20.27
C SER A 380 1.59 -1.68 -19.30
N VAL A 381 2.49 -2.15 -18.45
CA VAL A 381 3.22 -1.28 -17.53
C VAL A 381 4.72 -1.45 -17.68
N SER A 382 5.46 -0.38 -17.44
CA SER A 382 6.91 -0.37 -17.43
C SER A 382 7.47 -0.86 -16.08
N ARG A 383 8.78 -1.11 -16.04
CA ARG A 383 9.53 -1.28 -14.79
C ARG A 383 9.31 -0.06 -13.87
N PRO A 384 9.15 -0.28 -12.54
CA PRO A 384 9.18 0.81 -11.58
C PRO A 384 10.53 1.54 -11.61
N ARG A 385 10.48 2.88 -11.61
CA ARG A 385 11.67 3.75 -11.57
C ARG A 385 11.56 4.71 -10.41
N VAL A 386 12.68 5.07 -9.80
CA VAL A 386 12.69 6.07 -8.74
C VAL A 386 12.58 7.46 -9.31
N VAL A 387 11.88 8.32 -8.57
CA VAL A 387 11.75 9.74 -8.91
C VAL A 387 13.00 10.46 -8.41
N LEU A 388 13.85 10.88 -9.35
CA LEU A 388 15.06 11.63 -9.04
C LEU A 388 14.72 13.12 -8.86
N GLN A 389 15.45 13.79 -7.97
CA GLN A 389 15.37 15.23 -7.76
C GLN A 389 16.69 15.88 -8.14
N LYS A 390 16.67 17.18 -8.42
CA LYS A 390 17.88 18.00 -8.54
C LYS A 390 17.99 18.88 -7.33
N ASP A 391 19.15 18.87 -6.71
CA ASP A 391 19.48 19.83 -5.66
C ASP A 391 19.58 21.23 -6.29
N GLU A 392 18.76 22.16 -5.81
CA GLU A 392 18.72 23.53 -6.33
C GLU A 392 20.01 24.29 -6.07
N ALA A 393 20.76 23.96 -5.00
CA ALA A 393 21.98 24.65 -4.63
C ALA A 393 23.21 24.14 -5.40
N THR A 394 23.31 22.82 -5.61
CA THR A 394 24.50 22.18 -6.21
C THR A 394 24.28 21.68 -7.63
N GLY A 395 23.01 21.57 -8.09
CA GLY A 395 22.63 20.93 -9.35
C GLY A 395 22.84 19.41 -9.36
N ALA A 396 23.24 18.79 -8.25
CA ALA A 396 23.49 17.38 -8.15
C ALA A 396 22.18 16.57 -8.26
N THR A 397 22.26 15.41 -8.88
CA THR A 397 21.12 14.48 -8.92
C THR A 397 21.01 13.76 -7.57
N LEU A 398 19.83 13.85 -6.96
CA LEU A 398 19.49 13.20 -5.71
C LEU A 398 18.54 12.02 -5.98
N GLU A 399 18.71 10.94 -5.23
CA GLU A 399 17.84 9.77 -5.25
C GLU A 399 17.20 9.53 -3.87
N PRO A 400 15.99 8.95 -3.83
CA PRO A 400 15.34 8.63 -2.57
C PRO A 400 16.06 7.49 -1.85
N ILE A 401 16.27 7.68 -0.55
CA ILE A 401 16.88 6.72 0.37
C ILE A 401 15.83 6.25 1.36
N GLU A 402 15.83 4.96 1.63
CA GLU A 402 14.98 4.35 2.65
C GLU A 402 15.82 3.81 3.81
N GLU A 403 15.30 3.94 5.02
CA GLU A 403 15.73 3.16 6.18
C GLU A 403 15.11 1.78 6.06
N VAL A 404 15.94 0.76 5.97
CA VAL A 404 15.51 -0.64 5.81
C VAL A 404 15.88 -1.41 7.06
N VAL A 405 14.87 -1.98 7.71
CA VAL A 405 15.06 -2.84 8.89
C VAL A 405 14.74 -4.27 8.49
N ILE A 406 15.72 -5.16 8.68
CA ILE A 406 15.59 -6.58 8.36
C ILE A 406 15.82 -7.39 9.63
N ASP A 407 14.79 -8.12 10.07
CA ASP A 407 14.91 -9.13 11.11
C ASP A 407 15.14 -10.49 10.46
N VAL A 408 16.28 -11.10 10.75
CA VAL A 408 16.74 -12.33 10.08
C VAL A 408 17.42 -13.27 11.06
N ASP A 409 17.35 -14.58 10.80
CA ASP A 409 18.10 -15.56 11.57
C ASP A 409 19.61 -15.36 11.37
N GLU A 410 20.41 -15.50 12.43
CA GLU A 410 21.84 -15.20 12.43
C GLU A 410 22.59 -15.92 11.30
N GLU A 411 22.22 -17.16 10.98
CA GLU A 411 22.82 -17.96 9.91
C GLU A 411 22.69 -17.33 8.51
N HIS A 412 21.68 -16.50 8.27
CA HIS A 412 21.40 -15.85 6.98
C HIS A 412 21.89 -14.39 6.92
N SER A 413 22.34 -13.82 8.04
CA SER A 413 22.73 -12.41 8.13
C SER A 413 23.84 -12.02 7.15
N GLY A 414 24.82 -12.90 6.96
CA GLY A 414 25.94 -12.66 6.04
C GLY A 414 25.52 -12.49 4.58
N VAL A 415 24.59 -13.32 4.10
CA VAL A 415 24.04 -13.24 2.73
C VAL A 415 23.24 -11.94 2.56
N VAL A 416 22.44 -11.57 3.56
CA VAL A 416 21.66 -10.32 3.55
C VAL A 416 22.58 -9.10 3.47
N VAL A 417 23.61 -9.02 4.30
CA VAL A 417 24.58 -7.91 4.30
C VAL A 417 25.29 -7.81 2.95
N GLN A 418 25.72 -8.93 2.39
CA GLN A 418 26.37 -8.95 1.07
C GLN A 418 25.45 -8.40 -0.01
N LYS A 419 24.22 -8.93 -0.12
CA LYS A 419 23.27 -8.52 -1.14
C LYS A 419 22.81 -7.08 -1.02
N MET A 420 22.63 -6.60 0.21
CA MET A 420 22.34 -5.19 0.46
C MET A 420 23.51 -4.29 0.05
N SER A 421 24.74 -4.69 0.30
CA SER A 421 25.95 -3.94 -0.13
C SER A 421 26.07 -3.86 -1.66
N GLU A 422 25.77 -4.95 -2.40
CA GLU A 422 25.72 -4.97 -3.86
C GLU A 422 24.70 -3.96 -4.40
N ARG A 423 23.61 -3.69 -3.63
CA ARG A 423 22.55 -2.71 -3.91
C ARG A 423 22.87 -1.30 -3.43
N LYS A 424 24.16 -1.01 -3.13
CA LYS A 424 24.65 0.31 -2.66
C LYS A 424 24.03 0.76 -1.33
N SER A 425 23.59 -0.19 -0.50
CA SER A 425 23.07 0.06 0.83
C SER A 425 24.23 0.19 1.83
N GLU A 426 24.01 0.97 2.86
CA GLU A 426 24.94 1.20 3.95
C GLU A 426 24.39 0.57 5.23
N LEU A 427 25.14 -0.36 5.84
CA LEU A 427 24.77 -0.95 7.13
C LEU A 427 24.99 0.07 8.24
N VAL A 428 23.93 0.44 8.94
CA VAL A 428 23.95 1.44 10.02
C VAL A 428 24.05 0.76 11.38
N GLU A 429 23.28 -0.30 11.60
CA GLU A 429 23.20 -0.99 12.89
C GLU A 429 23.00 -2.50 12.70
N MET A 430 23.59 -3.28 13.59
CA MET A 430 23.34 -4.70 13.74
C MET A 430 23.22 -5.04 15.23
N LYS A 431 22.07 -5.58 15.64
CA LYS A 431 21.82 -5.95 17.04
C LYS A 431 21.00 -7.23 17.17
N PRO A 432 21.16 -7.97 18.28
CA PRO A 432 20.28 -9.10 18.59
C PRO A 432 18.81 -8.65 18.72
N SER A 433 17.89 -9.47 18.17
CA SER A 433 16.44 -9.19 18.17
C SER A 433 15.65 -10.29 18.90
N GLY A 434 16.26 -10.92 19.92
CA GLY A 434 15.68 -12.03 20.66
C GLY A 434 15.91 -13.40 19.99
N GLY A 435 16.13 -14.43 20.82
CA GLY A 435 16.45 -15.77 20.33
C GLY A 435 17.73 -15.79 19.50
N ASN A 436 17.71 -16.47 18.35
CA ASN A 436 18.84 -16.57 17.40
C ASN A 436 18.64 -15.62 16.19
N ARG A 437 18.04 -14.44 16.40
CA ARG A 437 17.75 -13.47 15.34
C ARG A 437 18.55 -12.20 15.51
N LEU A 438 18.90 -11.60 14.38
CA LEU A 438 19.58 -10.30 14.28
C LEU A 438 18.66 -9.30 13.59
N ARG A 439 18.65 -8.08 14.10
CA ARG A 439 18.06 -6.90 13.45
C ARG A 439 19.18 -6.13 12.75
N LEU A 440 19.04 -5.98 11.43
CA LEU A 440 19.94 -5.24 10.58
C LEU A 440 19.24 -3.97 10.12
N VAL A 441 19.89 -2.82 10.27
CA VAL A 441 19.38 -1.53 9.81
C VAL A 441 20.29 -0.99 8.71
N PHE A 442 19.71 -0.63 7.58
CA PHE A 442 20.43 -0.10 6.43
C PHE A 442 19.85 1.23 5.97
N TYR A 443 20.68 2.10 5.41
CA TYR A 443 20.23 3.16 4.49
C TYR A 443 20.47 2.69 3.05
N ALA A 444 19.40 2.54 2.29
CA ALA A 444 19.40 1.94 0.97
C ALA A 444 18.75 2.85 -0.08
N PRO A 445 19.32 2.96 -1.29
CA PRO A 445 18.61 3.58 -2.40
C PRO A 445 17.32 2.81 -2.71
N THR A 446 16.19 3.51 -2.83
CA THR A 446 14.88 2.89 -3.12
C THR A 446 14.93 1.98 -4.37
N ARG A 447 15.69 2.38 -5.42
CA ARG A 447 15.85 1.55 -6.64
C ARG A 447 16.55 0.22 -6.39
N GLY A 448 17.41 0.12 -5.38
CA GLY A 448 18.06 -1.13 -4.98
C GLY A 448 17.14 -2.10 -4.27
N LEU A 449 16.01 -1.61 -3.74
CA LEU A 449 15.05 -2.42 -2.99
C LEU A 449 13.93 -2.99 -3.87
N ILE A 450 13.78 -2.50 -5.11
CA ILE A 450 12.78 -3.00 -6.06
C ILE A 450 13.04 -4.50 -6.29
N GLY A 451 12.04 -5.32 -5.95
CA GLY A 451 12.09 -6.77 -6.06
C GLY A 451 12.92 -7.51 -5.01
N TYR A 452 13.68 -6.83 -4.16
CA TYR A 452 14.55 -7.46 -3.18
C TYR A 452 13.80 -8.31 -2.14
N GLN A 453 12.58 -7.96 -1.79
CA GLN A 453 11.78 -8.73 -0.82
C GLN A 453 11.59 -10.19 -1.24
N GLY A 454 11.34 -10.46 -2.51
CA GLY A 454 11.20 -11.82 -3.03
C GLY A 454 12.50 -12.62 -2.96
N GLU A 455 13.61 -11.97 -3.25
CA GLU A 455 14.95 -12.55 -3.17
C GLU A 455 15.34 -12.83 -1.71
N LEU A 456 15.10 -11.85 -0.82
CA LEU A 456 15.34 -11.99 0.62
C LEU A 456 14.60 -13.21 1.21
N LEU A 457 13.31 -13.37 0.90
CA LEU A 457 12.53 -14.53 1.36
C LEU A 457 13.10 -15.85 0.83
N THR A 458 13.60 -15.87 -0.40
CA THR A 458 14.23 -17.07 -0.97
C THR A 458 15.53 -17.40 -0.25
N ASP A 459 16.41 -16.41 -0.03
CA ASP A 459 17.71 -16.59 0.61
C ASP A 459 17.60 -16.99 2.08
N THR A 460 16.54 -16.54 2.76
CA THR A 460 16.28 -16.78 4.18
C THR A 460 15.21 -17.84 4.43
N ARG A 461 14.84 -18.63 3.42
CA ARG A 461 13.82 -19.69 3.51
C ARG A 461 12.47 -19.19 4.06
N GLY A 462 12.14 -17.93 3.81
CA GLY A 462 10.89 -17.31 4.25
C GLY A 462 10.89 -16.78 5.69
N THR A 463 12.02 -16.83 6.41
CA THR A 463 12.08 -16.42 7.83
C THR A 463 12.35 -14.94 8.05
N ALA A 464 12.93 -14.24 7.07
CA ALA A 464 13.23 -12.82 7.20
C ALA A 464 11.99 -11.94 7.09
N ILE A 465 11.97 -10.87 7.90
CA ILE A 465 10.99 -9.80 7.85
C ILE A 465 11.72 -8.52 7.45
N MET A 466 11.28 -7.88 6.37
CA MET A 466 11.83 -6.62 5.90
C MET A 466 10.79 -5.51 5.97
N ASN A 467 11.20 -4.38 6.54
CA ASN A 467 10.41 -3.16 6.59
C ASN A 467 11.23 -1.99 6.04
N ARG A 468 10.57 -1.09 5.33
CA ARG A 468 11.19 0.06 4.65
C ARG A 468 10.45 1.33 5.02
N LEU A 469 11.22 2.40 5.27
CA LEU A 469 10.69 3.74 5.53
C LEU A 469 11.45 4.76 4.70
N PHE A 470 10.74 5.69 4.09
CA PHE A 470 11.40 6.81 3.44
C PHE A 470 12.21 7.62 4.47
N HIS A 471 13.52 7.76 4.20
CA HIS A 471 14.44 8.49 5.08
C HIS A 471 14.72 9.90 4.57
N GLY A 472 14.88 10.07 3.26
CA GLY A 472 15.19 11.35 2.63
C GLY A 472 15.78 11.19 1.24
N TYR A 473 16.41 12.25 0.74
CA TYR A 473 17.15 12.25 -0.51
C TYR A 473 18.65 12.37 -0.26
N ALA A 474 19.45 11.63 -1.02
CA ALA A 474 20.91 11.71 -0.98
C ALA A 474 21.48 11.69 -2.40
N PRO A 475 22.74 12.10 -2.59
CA PRO A 475 23.39 12.05 -3.90
C PRO A 475 23.33 10.66 -4.52
N TYR A 476 23.12 10.61 -5.83
CA TYR A 476 23.01 9.37 -6.60
C TYR A 476 24.27 8.49 -6.43
N LYS A 477 24.10 7.27 -5.94
CA LYS A 477 25.19 6.33 -5.60
C LYS A 477 25.74 5.51 -6.78
N GLY A 478 25.50 5.93 -8.02
CA GLY A 478 25.95 5.23 -9.22
C GLY A 478 25.04 4.05 -9.61
N GLU A 479 25.40 3.33 -10.66
CA GLU A 479 24.59 2.24 -11.19
C GLU A 479 24.52 1.04 -10.24
N ILE A 480 23.35 0.40 -10.21
CA ILE A 480 23.12 -0.90 -9.57
C ILE A 480 22.89 -1.90 -10.71
N GLN A 481 23.59 -3.02 -10.67
CA GLN A 481 23.43 -4.07 -11.67
C GLN A 481 21.99 -4.60 -11.65
N GLY A 482 21.38 -4.65 -12.85
CA GLY A 482 20.07 -5.24 -13.05
C GLY A 482 20.11 -6.78 -13.04
N ARG A 483 19.12 -7.40 -13.66
CA ARG A 483 19.05 -8.86 -13.83
C ARG A 483 20.29 -9.35 -14.57
N ARG A 484 20.95 -10.39 -14.04
CA ARG A 484 22.16 -10.95 -14.61
C ARG A 484 21.88 -11.77 -15.87
N ASN A 485 20.76 -12.49 -15.88
CA ASN A 485 20.40 -13.42 -16.95
C ASN A 485 19.54 -12.73 -18.01
N GLY A 486 19.71 -13.11 -19.28
CA GLY A 486 18.82 -12.72 -20.38
C GLY A 486 17.49 -13.48 -20.33
N VAL A 487 16.64 -13.26 -21.33
CA VAL A 487 15.33 -13.90 -21.44
C VAL A 487 15.20 -14.75 -22.71
N LEU A 488 14.33 -15.76 -22.63
CA LEU A 488 13.88 -16.53 -23.78
C LEU A 488 12.67 -15.85 -24.40
N ILE A 489 12.77 -15.48 -25.68
CA ILE A 489 11.76 -14.70 -26.39
C ILE A 489 11.12 -15.56 -27.47
N SER A 490 9.79 -15.59 -27.55
CA SER A 490 9.10 -16.24 -28.67
C SER A 490 9.32 -15.45 -29.95
N ASN A 491 9.75 -16.16 -31.00
CA ASN A 491 9.98 -15.56 -32.33
C ASN A 491 8.76 -15.67 -33.26
N ASP A 492 7.67 -16.30 -32.79
CA ASP A 492 6.50 -16.57 -33.62
C ASP A 492 5.20 -16.53 -32.75
N GLN A 493 4.05 -16.55 -33.40
CA GLN A 493 2.73 -16.50 -32.77
C GLN A 493 1.98 -17.84 -32.92
N GLY A 494 1.41 -18.35 -31.82
CA GLY A 494 0.64 -19.58 -31.80
C GLY A 494 0.43 -20.13 -30.41
N GLU A 495 0.25 -21.43 -30.28
CA GLU A 495 0.16 -22.15 -29.00
C GLU A 495 1.46 -22.87 -28.67
N ALA A 496 1.91 -22.73 -27.43
CA ALA A 496 3.13 -23.39 -26.95
C ALA A 496 2.96 -24.92 -26.94
N VAL A 497 3.94 -25.62 -27.49
CA VAL A 497 3.91 -27.09 -27.65
C VAL A 497 4.86 -27.73 -26.63
N ALA A 498 4.36 -28.71 -25.87
CA ALA A 498 5.14 -29.41 -24.84
C ALA A 498 6.47 -29.99 -25.38
N TYR A 499 6.47 -30.53 -26.61
CA TYR A 499 7.67 -31.06 -27.22
C TYR A 499 8.75 -30.02 -27.50
N ALA A 500 8.35 -28.82 -27.96
CA ALA A 500 9.30 -27.73 -28.17
C ALA A 500 9.84 -27.22 -26.83
N MET A 501 8.98 -27.07 -25.84
CA MET A 501 9.38 -26.65 -24.48
C MET A 501 10.41 -27.61 -23.90
N PHE A 502 10.17 -28.92 -23.95
CA PHE A 502 11.10 -29.94 -23.46
C PHE A 502 12.49 -29.85 -24.10
N LYS A 503 12.55 -29.63 -25.42
CA LYS A 503 13.83 -29.47 -26.12
C LYS A 503 14.58 -28.19 -25.78
N LEU A 504 13.90 -27.22 -25.22
CA LEU A 504 14.43 -25.89 -24.89
C LEU A 504 14.71 -25.71 -23.41
N GLU A 505 14.37 -26.69 -22.56
CA GLU A 505 14.63 -26.63 -21.11
C GLU A 505 16.11 -26.42 -20.75
N ASP A 506 17.02 -26.97 -21.57
CA ASP A 506 18.47 -26.77 -21.41
C ASP A 506 18.88 -25.27 -21.57
N ARG A 507 18.04 -24.44 -22.18
CA ARG A 507 18.29 -23.01 -22.35
C ARG A 507 17.88 -22.18 -21.13
N GLY A 508 17.03 -22.75 -20.29
CA GLY A 508 16.59 -22.16 -19.05
C GLY A 508 15.13 -22.48 -18.68
N PRO A 509 14.72 -22.13 -17.47
CA PRO A 509 13.38 -22.41 -16.99
C PRO A 509 12.32 -21.60 -17.74
N MET A 510 11.19 -22.26 -18.02
CA MET A 510 10.06 -21.63 -18.72
C MET A 510 9.16 -20.87 -17.74
N MET A 511 8.45 -19.85 -18.24
CA MET A 511 7.46 -19.04 -17.53
C MET A 511 6.04 -19.28 -18.02
N ILE A 512 5.86 -20.20 -18.97
CA ILE A 512 4.59 -20.54 -19.60
C ILE A 512 4.33 -22.04 -19.51
N GLU A 513 3.10 -22.44 -19.75
CA GLU A 513 2.66 -23.82 -19.79
C GLU A 513 2.31 -24.25 -21.23
N PRO A 514 2.33 -25.54 -21.55
CA PRO A 514 1.86 -26.02 -22.85
C PRO A 514 0.41 -25.60 -23.12
N GLY A 515 0.11 -25.23 -24.36
CA GLY A 515 -1.22 -24.75 -24.77
C GLY A 515 -1.45 -23.26 -24.54
N TRP A 516 -0.54 -22.55 -23.88
CA TRP A 516 -0.64 -21.11 -23.77
C TRP A 516 -0.45 -20.43 -25.13
N LYS A 517 -1.25 -19.40 -25.38
CA LYS A 517 -1.09 -18.54 -26.54
C LYS A 517 0.13 -17.65 -26.33
N VAL A 518 1.04 -17.68 -27.28
CA VAL A 518 2.24 -16.85 -27.31
C VAL A 518 2.28 -16.03 -28.58
N TYR A 519 3.05 -14.96 -28.57
CA TYR A 519 3.24 -14.09 -29.73
C TYR A 519 4.70 -13.65 -29.84
N LYS A 520 5.10 -13.17 -31.01
CA LYS A 520 6.44 -12.67 -31.29
C LYS A 520 6.81 -11.54 -30.33
N GLY A 521 7.96 -11.66 -29.67
CA GLY A 521 8.42 -10.69 -28.67
C GLY A 521 7.90 -10.94 -27.24
N MET A 522 7.06 -11.94 -27.02
CA MET A 522 6.66 -12.38 -25.68
C MET A 522 7.81 -13.11 -24.99
N ILE A 523 8.06 -12.80 -23.72
CA ILE A 523 9.04 -13.50 -22.89
C ILE A 523 8.40 -14.77 -22.36
N VAL A 524 9.03 -15.91 -22.63
CA VAL A 524 8.49 -17.23 -22.32
C VAL A 524 9.35 -18.02 -21.33
N GLY A 525 10.52 -17.49 -20.97
CA GLY A 525 11.42 -18.10 -19.99
C GLY A 525 12.63 -17.22 -19.68
N GLU A 526 13.41 -17.65 -18.70
CA GLU A 526 14.69 -17.06 -18.35
C GLU A 526 15.82 -17.79 -19.07
N HIS A 527 16.76 -17.06 -19.66
CA HIS A 527 17.92 -17.66 -20.30
C HIS A 527 19.02 -17.94 -19.29
N THR A 528 19.73 -19.04 -19.40
CA THR A 528 20.87 -19.39 -18.52
C THR A 528 22.11 -18.51 -18.75
N ARG A 529 22.12 -17.69 -19.81
CA ARG A 529 23.20 -16.75 -20.15
C ARG A 529 22.71 -15.31 -20.04
N GLU A 530 23.66 -14.37 -20.05
CA GLU A 530 23.38 -12.94 -19.92
C GLU A 530 22.61 -12.33 -21.12
N ASN A 531 22.72 -12.93 -22.31
CA ASN A 531 22.08 -12.43 -23.52
C ASN A 531 20.68 -12.99 -23.73
N ASP A 532 19.81 -12.18 -24.32
CA ASP A 532 18.49 -12.63 -24.77
C ASP A 532 18.60 -13.64 -25.93
N LEU A 533 17.69 -14.59 -25.95
CA LEU A 533 17.63 -15.62 -26.97
C LEU A 533 16.23 -15.77 -27.58
N GLU A 534 16.12 -15.61 -28.89
CA GLU A 534 14.88 -15.90 -29.59
C GLU A 534 14.75 -17.42 -29.84
N ILE A 535 13.60 -17.97 -29.48
CA ILE A 535 13.30 -19.40 -29.58
C ILE A 535 11.97 -19.64 -30.28
N ASN A 536 11.84 -20.76 -30.94
CA ASN A 536 10.57 -21.21 -31.50
C ASN A 536 9.96 -22.29 -30.59
N ILE A 537 8.89 -21.90 -29.90
CA ILE A 537 8.20 -22.74 -28.92
C ILE A 537 6.97 -23.46 -29.51
N LEU A 538 6.75 -23.29 -30.84
CA LEU A 538 5.58 -23.80 -31.54
C LEU A 538 5.88 -25.10 -32.34
N LYS A 539 7.15 -25.48 -32.46
CA LYS A 539 7.53 -26.63 -33.27
C LYS A 539 7.08 -27.95 -32.67
N GLY A 540 6.07 -28.55 -33.26
CA GLY A 540 5.66 -29.93 -32.96
C GLY A 540 6.69 -30.99 -33.32
N LYS A 541 6.49 -32.18 -32.79
CA LYS A 541 7.28 -33.37 -33.22
C LYS A 541 7.00 -33.65 -34.70
N GLN A 542 8.03 -33.69 -35.53
CA GLN A 542 7.86 -34.14 -36.91
C GLN A 542 7.47 -35.63 -36.92
N LEU A 543 6.35 -35.92 -37.56
CA LEU A 543 5.93 -37.30 -37.77
C LEU A 543 6.94 -37.99 -38.71
N THR A 544 7.64 -38.98 -38.23
CA THR A 544 8.48 -39.85 -39.05
C THR A 544 7.66 -41.07 -39.45
N ASN A 545 7.78 -41.51 -40.74
CA ASN A 545 7.08 -42.68 -41.26
C ASN A 545 7.61 -44.03 -40.71
N ILE A 546 8.52 -43.98 -39.71
CA ILE A 546 9.08 -45.16 -39.06
C ILE A 546 8.16 -45.56 -37.93
N ARG A 547 7.46 -46.68 -38.07
CA ARG A 547 6.70 -47.35 -37.01
C ARG A 547 7.67 -47.96 -36.01
N THR A 548 7.97 -47.27 -34.93
CA THR A 548 8.62 -47.86 -33.76
C THR A 548 7.58 -48.44 -32.82
N THR A 549 7.76 -49.66 -32.35
CA THR A 549 6.90 -50.36 -31.41
C THR A 549 7.08 -49.86 -29.96
N SER A 550 8.00 -48.95 -29.71
CA SER A 550 8.18 -48.31 -28.41
C SER A 550 7.10 -47.24 -28.18
N LYS A 551 6.39 -47.32 -27.05
CA LYS A 551 5.48 -46.28 -26.60
C LYS A 551 6.25 -44.95 -26.52
N ASP A 552 5.70 -43.87 -27.10
CA ASP A 552 6.22 -42.55 -26.87
C ASP A 552 6.21 -42.27 -25.35
N GLU A 553 7.38 -42.03 -24.78
CA GLU A 553 7.47 -41.63 -23.38
C GLU A 553 6.77 -40.29 -23.21
N ALA A 554 5.95 -40.18 -22.15
CA ALA A 554 5.30 -38.94 -21.81
C ALA A 554 6.36 -37.88 -21.49
N VAL A 555 6.32 -36.76 -22.21
CA VAL A 555 7.20 -35.63 -21.98
C VAL A 555 6.91 -35.06 -20.57
N ARG A 556 7.89 -35.15 -19.68
CA ARG A 556 7.82 -34.51 -18.35
C ARG A 556 8.53 -33.17 -18.42
N LEU A 557 7.80 -32.09 -18.20
CA LEU A 557 8.35 -30.75 -18.16
C LEU A 557 8.65 -30.34 -16.71
N THR A 558 9.70 -29.56 -16.54
CA THR A 558 9.97 -28.87 -15.28
C THR A 558 8.84 -27.87 -15.01
N PRO A 559 8.35 -27.76 -13.76
CA PRO A 559 7.32 -26.78 -13.44
C PRO A 559 7.76 -25.37 -13.83
N PRO A 560 6.89 -24.57 -14.48
CA PRO A 560 7.23 -23.24 -14.92
C PRO A 560 7.34 -22.27 -13.75
N ILE A 561 8.14 -21.23 -13.92
CA ILE A 561 8.18 -20.09 -12.99
C ILE A 561 6.85 -19.32 -13.13
N ARG A 562 6.00 -19.39 -12.12
CA ARG A 562 4.75 -18.61 -12.10
C ARG A 562 5.03 -17.17 -11.72
N MET A 563 4.67 -16.25 -12.61
CA MET A 563 4.79 -14.82 -12.40
C MET A 563 3.53 -14.27 -11.73
N THR A 564 3.68 -13.78 -10.49
CA THR A 564 2.70 -12.86 -9.89
C THR A 564 2.98 -11.44 -10.39
N LEU A 565 2.07 -10.51 -10.16
CA LEU A 565 2.25 -9.12 -10.57
C LEU A 565 3.54 -8.52 -9.97
N GLU A 566 3.76 -8.71 -8.68
CA GLU A 566 4.94 -8.19 -7.97
C GLU A 566 6.24 -8.80 -8.51
N LYS A 567 6.25 -10.12 -8.73
CA LYS A 567 7.41 -10.79 -9.34
C LYS A 567 7.67 -10.29 -10.77
N ALA A 568 6.62 -10.08 -11.55
CA ALA A 568 6.74 -9.58 -12.92
C ALA A 568 7.32 -8.16 -12.96
N LEU A 569 6.81 -7.26 -12.11
CA LEU A 569 7.29 -5.88 -12.01
C LEU A 569 8.76 -5.79 -11.55
N ALA A 570 9.14 -6.67 -10.64
CA ALA A 570 10.51 -6.75 -10.15
C ALA A 570 11.49 -7.38 -11.16
N TYR A 571 10.98 -8.28 -12.02
CA TYR A 571 11.79 -9.07 -12.94
C TYR A 571 12.17 -8.32 -14.21
N ILE A 572 11.25 -7.50 -14.75
CA ILE A 572 11.44 -6.84 -16.05
C ILE A 572 12.55 -5.78 -16.04
N GLU A 573 13.22 -5.64 -17.19
CA GLU A 573 14.20 -4.60 -17.46
C GLU A 573 13.58 -3.41 -18.22
N ASP A 574 14.37 -2.36 -18.47
CA ASP A 574 13.90 -1.09 -19.06
C ASP A 574 13.34 -1.22 -20.50
N ASP A 575 13.75 -2.25 -21.23
CA ASP A 575 13.28 -2.56 -22.57
C ASP A 575 12.13 -3.57 -22.59
N GLU A 576 11.59 -3.90 -21.41
CA GLU A 576 10.53 -4.88 -21.20
C GLU A 576 9.28 -4.23 -20.62
N LEU A 577 8.16 -4.89 -20.79
CA LEU A 577 6.85 -4.49 -20.26
C LEU A 577 6.13 -5.69 -19.64
N VAL A 578 5.28 -5.43 -18.66
CA VAL A 578 4.29 -6.40 -18.19
C VAL A 578 2.97 -6.11 -18.88
N GLU A 579 2.45 -7.06 -19.61
CA GLU A 579 1.09 -7.07 -20.15
C GLU A 579 0.15 -7.62 -19.09
N ILE A 580 -0.86 -6.85 -18.73
CA ILE A 580 -1.80 -7.14 -17.65
C ILE A 580 -3.20 -7.18 -18.21
N THR A 581 -3.88 -8.29 -17.97
CA THR A 581 -5.27 -8.50 -18.37
C THR A 581 -6.06 -9.08 -17.20
N PRO A 582 -7.38 -9.11 -17.23
CA PRO A 582 -8.19 -9.73 -16.19
C PRO A 582 -7.80 -11.19 -15.88
N LYS A 583 -7.30 -11.93 -16.87
CA LYS A 583 -7.00 -13.36 -16.75
C LYS A 583 -5.51 -13.70 -16.71
N SER A 584 -4.65 -12.83 -17.25
CA SER A 584 -3.26 -13.17 -17.50
C SER A 584 -2.29 -12.06 -17.14
N ILE A 585 -1.08 -12.44 -16.74
CA ILE A 585 0.09 -11.58 -16.58
C ILE A 585 1.16 -12.15 -17.49
N ARG A 586 1.60 -11.38 -18.50
CA ARG A 586 2.58 -11.80 -19.49
C ARG A 586 3.72 -10.82 -19.53
N LEU A 587 4.94 -11.32 -19.68
CA LEU A 587 6.11 -10.50 -19.90
C LEU A 587 6.38 -10.37 -21.38
N ARG A 588 6.80 -9.19 -21.84
CA ARG A 588 7.12 -8.96 -23.25
C ARG A 588 8.22 -7.92 -23.43
N LYS A 589 8.88 -7.96 -24.57
CA LYS A 589 9.75 -6.86 -24.98
C LYS A 589 8.90 -5.64 -25.38
N ARG A 590 9.42 -4.44 -25.15
CA ARG A 590 8.77 -3.18 -25.55
C ARG A 590 8.58 -3.16 -27.07
N HIS A 591 9.63 -3.47 -27.83
CA HIS A 591 9.59 -3.67 -29.26
C HIS A 591 9.43 -5.16 -29.58
N LEU A 592 8.30 -5.53 -30.18
CA LEU A 592 7.99 -6.93 -30.47
C LEU A 592 8.87 -7.48 -31.61
N ASP A 593 9.22 -6.65 -32.61
CA ASP A 593 10.07 -7.05 -33.72
C ASP A 593 11.56 -7.03 -33.36
N ALA A 594 12.30 -8.09 -33.72
CA ALA A 594 13.73 -8.23 -33.45
C ALA A 594 14.60 -7.15 -34.11
N ASN A 595 14.21 -6.68 -35.29
CA ASN A 595 14.97 -5.64 -35.98
C ASN A 595 14.77 -4.27 -35.34
N GLU A 596 13.56 -4.01 -34.80
CA GLU A 596 13.30 -2.80 -34.03
C GLU A 596 14.10 -2.79 -32.72
N ARG A 597 14.20 -3.92 -32.01
CA ARG A 597 15.05 -4.05 -30.83
C ARG A 597 16.51 -3.71 -31.12
N LYS A 598 17.08 -4.32 -32.16
CA LYS A 598 18.47 -4.04 -32.60
C LYS A 598 18.72 -2.59 -33.00
N ARG A 599 17.70 -1.92 -33.61
CA ARG A 599 17.80 -0.48 -33.94
C ARG A 599 17.77 0.38 -32.67
N ALA A 600 16.91 0.04 -31.71
CA ALA A 600 16.81 0.74 -30.43
C ALA A 600 18.08 0.62 -29.60
N GLU A 601 18.72 -0.57 -29.56
CA GLU A 601 20.02 -0.77 -28.91
C GLU A 601 21.11 0.09 -29.53
N LYS A 602 21.27 0.06 -30.85
CA LYS A 602 22.25 0.89 -31.54
C LYS A 602 22.03 2.39 -31.35
N SER A 603 20.78 2.82 -31.23
CA SER A 603 20.45 4.23 -30.94
C SER A 603 20.86 4.62 -29.50
N LYS A 604 20.73 3.73 -28.54
CA LYS A 604 21.17 3.96 -27.15
C LYS A 604 22.71 4.03 -27.06
N GLU A 605 23.42 3.11 -27.71
CA GLU A 605 24.89 3.12 -27.76
C GLU A 605 25.47 4.38 -28.43
N ALA A 606 24.75 4.97 -29.38
CA ALA A 606 25.17 6.21 -30.06
C ALA A 606 24.96 7.49 -29.23
N VAL A 607 24.16 7.42 -28.15
CA VAL A 607 23.84 8.55 -27.26
C VAL A 607 24.60 8.48 -25.93
N ALA A 608 25.06 7.29 -25.54
CA ALA A 608 25.93 7.06 -24.38
C ALA A 608 27.40 7.36 -24.74
#